data_f2c274c7b9117384906cad72e4f12a60
#
_entry.id   f2c274c7b9117384906cad72e4f12a60
#
_cell.length_a   1.000
_cell.length_b   1.000
_cell.length_c   1.000
_cell.angle_alpha   90.00
_cell.angle_beta   90.00
_cell.angle_gamma   90.00
#
_symmetry.space_group_name_H-M   'P 1'
#
loop_
_entity.id
_entity.type
_entity.pdbx_description
1 polymer ?
#
loop_
_entity_poly.entity_id
_entity_poly.type
_entity_poly.pdbx_seq_one_letter_code
_entity_poly.pdbx_strand_id
1 'polypeptide(L)'
;MQHPAFFSEPLSVGSVLLPSRLVLAPMAGLGHVAFREVLGGFGGHGFMVTEMCNARAVPQESRHHSPVFRWRDEEASRLVCQIFGGEPEVMAEAARRIETEGLMGVDINMGCSVAAICKKGYGAALLKDPERAVAIVRAVRQAVRCPVMVKFRSGWENSPDLAVDLARRFEDAGADLLTFHPRIAPDRRSRPPKWAHIRAVADAVSIPVLGNGNAFSGEDCARMVAETGCAGVSIGRMAIARPWIFAQLVHGFEPDEDIFLNTALKIIDAIWKHFEPTRAIKMYKKYLPYLAANFVFGHSLWPELARGLTREDMTENVMRVLGKRPSVASTPNAFLFTS
;
A
#
# COMPACT_ATOMS: atom_id res chain seq x y z
N MET A 1 -9.23 -22.49 -12.84
CA MET A 1 -8.57 -21.35 -12.18
C MET A 1 -8.70 -20.14 -13.09
N GLN A 2 -9.52 -19.14 -12.70
CA GLN A 2 -9.68 -17.87 -13.45
C GLN A 2 -8.54 -16.97 -13.03
N HIS A 3 -7.51 -16.68 -13.88
CA HIS A 3 -6.40 -16.03 -13.24
C HIS A 3 -5.69 -14.87 -13.91
N PRO A 4 -5.12 -14.87 -15.04
CA PRO A 4 -4.50 -13.67 -15.58
C PRO A 4 -5.54 -12.66 -16.07
N ALA A 5 -6.62 -13.14 -16.70
CA ALA A 5 -7.63 -12.27 -17.31
C ALA A 5 -8.31 -11.33 -16.30
N PHE A 6 -8.70 -11.80 -15.12
CA PHE A 6 -9.40 -10.98 -14.12
C PHE A 6 -8.59 -9.76 -13.66
N PHE A 7 -7.29 -9.93 -13.39
CA PHE A 7 -6.46 -8.83 -12.89
C PHE A 7 -6.11 -7.78 -13.97
N SER A 8 -6.15 -8.18 -15.24
CA SER A 8 -5.95 -7.28 -16.38
C SER A 8 -7.24 -6.63 -16.88
N GLU A 9 -8.41 -7.01 -16.33
CA GLU A 9 -9.66 -6.33 -16.61
C GLU A 9 -9.66 -4.91 -16.00
N PRO A 10 -10.23 -3.92 -16.72
CA PRO A 10 -10.40 -2.59 -16.17
C PRO A 10 -11.30 -2.57 -14.91
N LEU A 11 -11.05 -1.59 -14.04
CA LEU A 11 -11.88 -1.33 -12.85
C LEU A 11 -12.27 0.15 -12.81
N SER A 12 -13.58 0.42 -12.77
CA SER A 12 -14.09 1.79 -12.61
C SER A 12 -14.06 2.21 -11.15
N VAL A 13 -13.52 3.40 -10.88
CA VAL A 13 -13.48 4.02 -9.54
C VAL A 13 -13.88 5.48 -9.69
N GLY A 14 -15.10 5.81 -9.30
CA GLY A 14 -15.68 7.12 -9.62
C GLY A 14 -15.65 7.38 -11.12
N SER A 15 -15.05 8.48 -11.54
CA SER A 15 -14.88 8.87 -12.95
C SER A 15 -13.65 8.27 -13.63
N VAL A 16 -12.83 7.49 -12.93
CA VAL A 16 -11.54 6.97 -13.44
C VAL A 16 -11.69 5.50 -13.81
N LEU A 17 -11.21 5.14 -15.00
CA LEU A 17 -11.06 3.75 -15.44
C LEU A 17 -9.62 3.29 -15.23
N LEU A 18 -9.43 2.35 -14.32
CA LEU A 18 -8.13 1.75 -14.01
C LEU A 18 -7.83 0.61 -14.98
N PRO A 19 -6.56 0.45 -15.42
CA PRO A 19 -6.19 -0.61 -16.35
C PRO A 19 -6.06 -2.00 -15.68
N SER A 20 -6.12 -2.08 -14.37
CA SER A 20 -5.89 -3.30 -13.60
C SER A 20 -6.59 -3.23 -12.25
N ARG A 21 -6.94 -4.41 -11.70
CA ARG A 21 -7.61 -4.59 -10.41
C ARG A 21 -6.64 -4.81 -9.25
N LEU A 22 -5.35 -4.55 -9.49
CA LEU A 22 -4.29 -4.68 -8.48
C LEU A 22 -3.72 -3.32 -8.13
N VAL A 23 -3.57 -3.04 -6.84
CA VAL A 23 -3.05 -1.74 -6.38
C VAL A 23 -1.97 -1.90 -5.33
N LEU A 24 -1.01 -0.95 -5.30
CA LEU A 24 -0.04 -0.87 -4.23
C LEU A 24 -0.69 -0.32 -2.97
N ALA A 25 -0.72 -1.12 -1.90
CA ALA A 25 -1.18 -0.67 -0.59
C ALA A 25 -0.24 0.39 0.01
N PRO A 26 -0.76 1.33 0.82
CA PRO A 26 0.07 2.26 1.57
C PRO A 26 0.97 1.54 2.57
N MET A 27 2.28 1.78 2.48
CA MET A 27 3.30 1.12 3.31
C MET A 27 4.22 2.16 3.96
N ALA A 28 3.98 2.48 5.23
CA ALA A 28 4.73 3.52 5.96
C ALA A 28 6.25 3.23 6.02
N GLY A 29 7.04 4.17 5.49
CA GLY A 29 8.49 4.11 5.39
C GLY A 29 9.01 3.14 4.31
N LEU A 30 8.14 2.66 3.41
CA LEU A 30 8.47 1.75 2.30
C LEU A 30 7.82 2.17 0.99
N GLY A 31 6.58 2.71 1.01
CA GLY A 31 5.86 3.19 -0.17
C GLY A 31 6.27 4.58 -0.64
N HIS A 32 7.51 4.99 -0.37
CA HIS A 32 8.05 6.31 -0.75
C HIS A 32 8.30 6.44 -2.25
N VAL A 33 8.50 7.65 -2.73
CA VAL A 33 8.68 7.98 -4.15
C VAL A 33 9.71 7.12 -4.86
N ALA A 34 10.86 6.85 -4.22
CA ALA A 34 11.92 6.03 -4.80
C ALA A 34 11.49 4.56 -5.02
N PHE A 35 10.74 3.99 -4.08
CA PHE A 35 10.21 2.65 -4.24
C PHE A 35 9.14 2.60 -5.35
N ARG A 36 8.23 3.60 -5.37
CA ARG A 36 7.22 3.68 -6.42
C ARG A 36 7.81 3.90 -7.80
N GLU A 37 8.96 4.59 -7.93
CA GLU A 37 9.71 4.70 -9.18
C GLU A 37 10.11 3.33 -9.72
N VAL A 38 10.69 2.49 -8.88
CA VAL A 38 11.13 1.15 -9.27
C VAL A 38 9.95 0.23 -9.58
N LEU A 39 8.92 0.22 -8.72
CA LEU A 39 7.70 -0.57 -8.94
C LEU A 39 6.96 -0.13 -10.20
N GLY A 40 6.80 1.18 -10.40
CA GLY A 40 6.15 1.76 -11.57
C GLY A 40 6.85 1.38 -12.88
N GLY A 41 8.18 1.20 -12.84
CA GLY A 41 8.96 0.76 -13.98
C GLY A 41 8.63 -0.67 -14.46
N PHE A 42 8.10 -1.53 -13.59
CA PHE A 42 7.59 -2.85 -13.99
C PHE A 42 6.18 -2.78 -14.57
N GLY A 43 5.33 -1.86 -14.07
CA GLY A 43 3.94 -1.71 -14.52
C GLY A 43 2.97 -2.74 -13.91
N GLY A 44 1.79 -2.93 -14.55
CA GLY A 44 0.76 -3.89 -14.14
C GLY A 44 -0.16 -3.46 -13.01
N HIS A 45 0.13 -2.35 -12.31
CA HIS A 45 -0.72 -1.82 -11.26
C HIS A 45 -1.83 -0.90 -11.81
N GLY A 46 -3.00 -0.91 -11.19
CA GLY A 46 -4.08 0.04 -11.48
C GLY A 46 -3.73 1.43 -10.96
N PHE A 47 -3.37 1.52 -9.68
CA PHE A 47 -2.82 2.74 -9.06
C PHE A 47 -1.87 2.39 -7.91
N MET A 48 -1.12 3.37 -7.48
CA MET A 48 -0.28 3.30 -6.28
C MET A 48 -0.81 4.25 -5.21
N VAL A 49 -0.57 3.91 -3.94
CA VAL A 49 -0.91 4.79 -2.82
C VAL A 49 0.36 5.29 -2.16
N THR A 50 0.39 6.57 -1.78
CA THR A 50 1.51 7.15 -1.03
C THR A 50 1.65 6.52 0.35
N GLU A 51 2.70 6.85 1.06
CA GLU A 51 2.70 6.72 2.52
C GLU A 51 1.60 7.62 3.11
N MET A 52 1.16 7.34 4.34
CA MET A 52 0.13 8.16 4.97
C MET A 52 0.66 9.56 5.34
N CYS A 53 0.03 10.61 4.81
CA CYS A 53 0.34 12.01 5.04
C CYS A 53 -0.56 12.57 6.14
N ASN A 54 0.01 13.39 7.04
CA ASN A 54 -0.78 14.06 8.05
C ASN A 54 -1.62 15.17 7.40
N ALA A 55 -2.95 15.06 7.46
CA ALA A 55 -3.86 16.01 6.83
C ALA A 55 -3.62 17.47 7.26
N ARG A 56 -3.25 17.69 8.52
CA ARG A 56 -2.90 19.04 9.03
C ARG A 56 -1.64 19.63 8.40
N ALA A 57 -0.71 18.79 7.95
CA ALA A 57 0.55 19.22 7.36
C ALA A 57 0.44 19.44 5.83
N VAL A 58 -0.35 18.60 5.14
CA VAL A 58 -0.45 18.57 3.67
C VAL A 58 -0.64 19.94 3.02
N PRO A 59 -1.50 20.86 3.52
CA PRO A 59 -1.69 22.16 2.87
C PRO A 59 -0.42 23.02 2.80
N GLN A 60 0.53 22.78 3.71
CA GLN A 60 1.77 23.58 3.84
C GLN A 60 3.01 22.81 3.36
N GLU A 61 2.89 21.52 3.06
CA GLU A 61 4.04 20.73 2.59
C GLU A 61 4.38 21.00 1.13
N SER A 62 5.68 20.98 0.83
CA SER A 62 6.19 21.02 -0.53
C SER A 62 6.56 19.62 -1.01
N ARG A 63 6.07 19.20 -2.18
CA ARG A 63 6.42 17.90 -2.78
C ARG A 63 7.92 17.70 -3.01
N HIS A 64 8.70 18.78 -3.05
CA HIS A 64 10.15 18.72 -3.26
C HIS A 64 10.93 18.47 -1.96
N HIS A 65 10.36 18.82 -0.81
CA HIS A 65 11.02 18.75 0.49
C HIS A 65 10.35 17.77 1.46
N SER A 66 9.04 17.51 1.29
CA SER A 66 8.34 16.56 2.15
C SER A 66 8.93 15.16 2.04
N PRO A 67 9.07 14.48 3.15
CA PRO A 67 9.52 13.09 3.16
C PRO A 67 8.45 12.09 2.69
N VAL A 68 7.17 12.43 2.77
CA VAL A 68 6.04 11.53 2.49
C VAL A 68 5.07 12.10 1.46
N PHE A 69 4.79 13.41 1.48
CA PHE A 69 4.00 14.14 0.47
C PHE A 69 4.90 14.47 -0.71
N ARG A 70 5.30 13.45 -1.46
CA ARG A 70 6.28 13.55 -2.54
C ARG A 70 5.97 12.56 -3.66
N TRP A 71 6.06 13.01 -4.91
CA TRP A 71 5.80 12.23 -6.11
C TRP A 71 6.55 12.77 -7.32
N ARG A 72 6.60 11.95 -8.37
CA ARG A 72 7.09 12.29 -9.71
C ARG A 72 5.89 12.62 -10.63
N ASP A 73 6.10 13.48 -11.60
CA ASP A 73 5.00 13.89 -12.50
C ASP A 73 4.42 12.70 -13.27
N GLU A 74 5.25 11.73 -13.66
CA GLU A 74 4.86 10.56 -14.43
C GLU A 74 3.92 9.61 -13.66
N GLU A 75 3.94 9.64 -12.31
CA GLU A 75 3.07 8.78 -11.51
C GLU A 75 1.77 9.47 -11.07
N ALA A 76 1.66 10.80 -11.19
CA ALA A 76 0.57 11.58 -10.62
C ALA A 76 -0.83 11.09 -11.06
N SER A 77 -1.00 10.78 -12.34
CA SER A 77 -2.26 10.31 -12.93
C SER A 77 -2.73 8.94 -12.41
N ARG A 78 -1.85 8.19 -11.72
CA ARG A 78 -2.14 6.89 -11.10
C ARG A 78 -1.67 6.82 -9.65
N LEU A 79 -1.53 7.97 -9.01
CA LEU A 79 -1.14 8.08 -7.61
C LEU A 79 -2.27 8.62 -6.77
N VAL A 80 -2.64 7.87 -5.74
CA VAL A 80 -3.59 8.26 -4.70
C VAL A 80 -2.82 8.70 -3.48
N CYS A 81 -3.12 9.88 -2.96
CA CYS A 81 -2.51 10.34 -1.71
C CYS A 81 -3.33 9.85 -0.51
N GLN A 82 -2.71 9.06 0.37
CA GLN A 82 -3.35 8.66 1.61
C GLN A 82 -3.14 9.70 2.70
N ILE A 83 -4.24 10.19 3.28
CA ILE A 83 -4.23 11.13 4.40
C ILE A 83 -4.77 10.50 5.68
N PHE A 84 -4.27 10.96 6.83
CA PHE A 84 -4.80 10.62 8.13
C PHE A 84 -5.00 11.87 8.99
N GLY A 85 -6.07 11.89 9.76
CA GLY A 85 -6.49 12.97 10.65
C GLY A 85 -7.77 12.56 11.36
N GLY A 86 -8.41 13.49 12.02
CA GLY A 86 -9.65 13.22 12.76
C GLY A 86 -10.66 14.34 12.69
N GLU A 87 -10.31 15.47 12.11
CA GLU A 87 -11.19 16.62 11.97
C GLU A 87 -11.67 16.73 10.52
N PRO A 88 -13.01 16.72 10.27
CA PRO A 88 -13.56 16.74 8.91
C PRO A 88 -13.06 17.91 8.05
N GLU A 89 -12.98 19.11 8.61
CA GLU A 89 -12.57 20.32 7.90
C GLU A 89 -11.09 20.27 7.50
N VAL A 90 -10.23 19.75 8.38
CA VAL A 90 -8.78 19.59 8.12
C VAL A 90 -8.55 18.53 7.04
N MET A 91 -9.32 17.44 7.07
CA MET A 91 -9.26 16.40 6.05
C MET A 91 -9.74 16.91 4.69
N ALA A 92 -10.78 17.72 4.67
CA ALA A 92 -11.30 18.38 3.47
C ALA A 92 -10.30 19.38 2.87
N GLU A 93 -9.61 20.16 3.69
CA GLU A 93 -8.57 21.10 3.24
C GLU A 93 -7.38 20.35 2.61
N ALA A 94 -6.91 19.29 3.25
CA ALA A 94 -5.87 18.42 2.70
C ALA A 94 -6.28 17.81 1.36
N ALA A 95 -7.52 17.36 1.24
CA ALA A 95 -8.05 16.79 0.01
C ALA A 95 -8.07 17.80 -1.14
N ARG A 96 -8.51 19.05 -0.90
CA ARG A 96 -8.45 20.12 -1.91
C ARG A 96 -7.01 20.35 -2.40
N ARG A 97 -6.04 20.37 -1.48
CA ARG A 97 -4.64 20.52 -1.85
C ARG A 97 -4.18 19.37 -2.74
N ILE A 98 -4.54 18.12 -2.43
CA ILE A 98 -4.18 16.93 -3.21
C ILE A 98 -4.78 17.01 -4.63
N GLU A 99 -6.04 17.39 -4.75
CA GLU A 99 -6.70 17.58 -6.04
C GLU A 99 -6.02 18.68 -6.88
N THR A 100 -5.66 19.81 -6.26
CA THR A 100 -4.95 20.92 -6.92
C THR A 100 -3.59 20.49 -7.46
N GLU A 101 -2.91 19.55 -6.81
CA GLU A 101 -1.65 18.96 -7.28
C GLU A 101 -1.83 17.97 -8.46
N GLY A 102 -3.06 17.67 -8.84
CA GLY A 102 -3.36 16.79 -9.98
C GLY A 102 -3.18 15.30 -9.71
N LEU A 103 -3.16 14.88 -8.44
CA LEU A 103 -3.11 13.46 -8.09
C LEU A 103 -4.45 12.78 -8.41
N MET A 104 -4.40 11.49 -8.73
CA MET A 104 -5.58 10.71 -9.15
C MET A 104 -6.73 10.76 -8.14
N GLY A 105 -6.42 10.77 -6.84
CA GLY A 105 -7.45 10.73 -5.81
C GLY A 105 -6.90 10.82 -4.39
N VAL A 106 -7.82 10.76 -3.45
CA VAL A 106 -7.56 10.82 -2.00
C VAL A 106 -7.98 9.51 -1.34
N ASP A 107 -7.13 8.91 -0.51
CA ASP A 107 -7.46 7.76 0.33
C ASP A 107 -7.44 8.15 1.81
N ILE A 108 -8.52 7.86 2.53
CA ILE A 108 -8.69 8.19 3.94
C ILE A 108 -8.26 7.00 4.78
N ASN A 109 -7.23 7.20 5.61
CA ASN A 109 -6.73 6.14 6.50
C ASN A 109 -7.60 5.99 7.76
N MET A 110 -8.31 4.88 7.83
CA MET A 110 -9.05 4.42 9.03
C MET A 110 -8.59 3.02 9.47
N GLY A 111 -7.34 2.66 9.14
CA GLY A 111 -6.80 1.33 9.43
C GLY A 111 -5.49 1.30 10.21
N CYS A 112 -4.78 2.41 10.37
CA CYS A 112 -3.54 2.46 11.12
C CYS A 112 -3.78 2.23 12.61
N SER A 113 -3.19 1.16 13.18
CA SER A 113 -3.33 0.79 14.59
C SER A 113 -2.11 1.15 15.45
N VAL A 114 -1.22 2.01 14.93
CA VAL A 114 -0.05 2.51 15.68
C VAL A 114 -0.53 3.35 16.86
N ALA A 115 -0.02 3.06 18.06
CA ALA A 115 -0.47 3.69 19.30
C ALA A 115 -0.41 5.23 19.26
N ALA A 116 0.65 5.80 18.69
CA ALA A 116 0.81 7.26 18.56
C ALA A 116 -0.27 7.92 17.68
N ILE A 117 -0.81 7.19 16.71
CA ILE A 117 -1.91 7.62 15.84
C ILE A 117 -3.25 7.44 16.56
N CYS A 118 -3.47 6.25 17.12
CA CYS A 118 -4.73 5.93 17.80
C CYS A 118 -4.97 6.77 19.06
N LYS A 119 -3.91 7.15 19.81
CA LYS A 119 -4.03 8.07 20.96
C LYS A 119 -4.61 9.45 20.60
N LYS A 120 -4.44 9.89 19.35
CA LYS A 120 -5.01 11.13 18.83
C LYS A 120 -6.45 10.97 18.31
N GLY A 121 -7.02 9.77 18.39
CA GLY A 121 -8.33 9.45 17.81
C GLY A 121 -8.31 9.31 16.28
N TYR A 122 -7.14 9.04 15.67
CA TYR A 122 -6.93 8.94 14.22
C TYR A 122 -6.72 7.48 13.78
N GLY A 123 -6.72 7.25 12.48
CA GLY A 123 -6.53 5.92 11.91
C GLY A 123 -7.61 4.94 12.37
N ALA A 124 -7.22 3.76 12.87
CA ALA A 124 -8.18 2.76 13.34
C ALA A 124 -9.06 3.25 14.50
N ALA A 125 -8.61 4.24 15.29
CA ALA A 125 -9.40 4.78 16.39
C ALA A 125 -10.70 5.46 15.94
N LEU A 126 -10.75 5.96 14.69
CA LEU A 126 -11.99 6.52 14.10
C LEU A 126 -13.12 5.49 14.03
N LEU A 127 -12.81 4.20 13.93
CA LEU A 127 -13.82 3.14 13.88
C LEU A 127 -14.59 2.97 15.21
N LYS A 128 -14.14 3.61 16.29
CA LYS A 128 -14.88 3.70 17.56
C LYS A 128 -15.91 4.84 17.59
N ASP A 129 -15.85 5.73 16.60
CA ASP A 129 -16.73 6.88 16.43
C ASP A 129 -17.23 6.89 14.97
N PRO A 130 -18.19 6.00 14.63
CA PRO A 130 -18.75 5.90 13.28
C PRO A 130 -19.28 7.21 12.73
N GLU A 131 -19.90 8.04 13.55
CA GLU A 131 -20.44 9.32 13.10
C GLU A 131 -19.35 10.26 12.61
N ARG A 132 -18.25 10.35 13.35
CA ARG A 132 -17.10 11.15 12.98
C ARG A 132 -16.38 10.56 11.75
N ALA A 133 -16.25 9.25 11.66
CA ALA A 133 -15.65 8.59 10.50
C ALA A 133 -16.43 8.93 9.21
N VAL A 134 -17.75 8.84 9.25
CA VAL A 134 -18.65 9.17 8.13
C VAL A 134 -18.62 10.67 7.82
N ALA A 135 -18.62 11.54 8.84
CA ALA A 135 -18.51 12.98 8.66
C ALA A 135 -17.23 13.38 7.91
N ILE A 136 -16.10 12.70 8.19
CA ILE A 136 -14.83 12.90 7.48
C ILE A 136 -14.98 12.53 5.99
N VAL A 137 -15.55 11.37 5.67
CA VAL A 137 -15.74 10.94 4.26
C VAL A 137 -16.61 11.96 3.51
N ARG A 138 -17.73 12.36 4.12
CA ARG A 138 -18.65 13.35 3.55
C ARG A 138 -17.97 14.70 3.31
N ALA A 139 -17.21 15.21 4.27
CA ALA A 139 -16.48 16.47 4.15
C ALA A 139 -15.41 16.43 3.04
N VAL A 140 -14.68 15.33 2.94
CA VAL A 140 -13.70 15.12 1.86
C VAL A 140 -14.41 15.04 0.51
N ARG A 141 -15.51 14.26 0.38
CA ARG A 141 -16.28 14.17 -0.88
C ARG A 141 -16.82 15.53 -1.34
N GLN A 142 -17.33 16.33 -0.42
CA GLN A 142 -17.84 17.68 -0.73
C GLN A 142 -16.73 18.65 -1.15
N ALA A 143 -15.50 18.39 -0.74
CA ALA A 143 -14.35 19.26 -1.00
C ALA A 143 -13.70 19.06 -2.36
N VAL A 144 -13.81 17.85 -2.96
CA VAL A 144 -13.08 17.46 -4.19
C VAL A 144 -14.01 16.76 -5.20
N ARG A 145 -13.55 16.66 -6.45
CA ARG A 145 -14.23 15.89 -7.52
C ARG A 145 -13.47 14.60 -7.89
N CYS A 146 -12.17 14.56 -7.59
CA CYS A 146 -11.36 13.36 -7.80
C CYS A 146 -11.89 12.17 -6.96
N PRO A 147 -11.54 10.92 -7.28
CA PRO A 147 -11.94 9.75 -6.50
C PRO A 147 -11.60 9.86 -5.01
N VAL A 148 -12.58 9.54 -4.16
CA VAL A 148 -12.44 9.46 -2.70
C VAL A 148 -12.49 8.00 -2.29
N MET A 149 -11.43 7.54 -1.64
CA MET A 149 -11.27 6.16 -1.20
C MET A 149 -11.17 6.09 0.32
N VAL A 150 -11.54 4.95 0.89
CA VAL A 150 -11.39 4.70 2.33
C VAL A 150 -10.68 3.38 2.56
N LYS A 151 -9.57 3.42 3.31
CA LYS A 151 -8.88 2.20 3.76
C LYS A 151 -9.10 1.97 5.24
N PHE A 152 -9.77 0.85 5.62
CA PHE A 152 -10.18 0.58 6.99
C PHE A 152 -9.98 -0.88 7.41
N ARG A 153 -10.29 -1.20 8.69
CA ARG A 153 -10.18 -2.51 9.34
C ARG A 153 -11.51 -2.94 9.96
N SER A 154 -11.54 -4.17 10.52
CA SER A 154 -12.71 -4.69 11.26
C SER A 154 -13.02 -3.95 12.59
N GLY A 155 -12.19 -3.00 13.02
CA GLY A 155 -12.36 -2.35 14.32
C GLY A 155 -11.68 -3.13 15.45
N TRP A 156 -12.37 -3.31 16.59
CA TRP A 156 -11.84 -3.97 17.79
C TRP A 156 -12.46 -5.34 18.04
N GLU A 157 -13.59 -5.62 17.43
CA GLU A 157 -14.31 -6.87 17.58
C GLU A 157 -14.08 -7.78 16.38
N ASN A 158 -14.13 -9.08 16.66
CA ASN A 158 -13.94 -10.09 15.64
C ASN A 158 -15.27 -10.45 14.96
N SER A 159 -15.98 -9.44 14.49
CA SER A 159 -17.19 -9.53 13.68
C SER A 159 -17.05 -8.66 12.42
N PRO A 160 -17.70 -8.98 11.31
CA PRO A 160 -17.80 -8.11 10.16
C PRO A 160 -18.83 -6.97 10.35
N ASP A 161 -19.71 -7.01 11.33
CA ASP A 161 -20.91 -6.17 11.43
C ASP A 161 -20.59 -4.67 11.40
N LEU A 162 -19.64 -4.23 12.22
CA LEU A 162 -19.21 -2.84 12.21
C LEU A 162 -18.61 -2.44 10.85
N ALA A 163 -17.83 -3.33 10.22
CA ALA A 163 -17.21 -3.05 8.93
C ALA A 163 -18.25 -2.97 7.81
N VAL A 164 -19.29 -3.80 7.87
CA VAL A 164 -20.43 -3.79 6.93
C VAL A 164 -21.26 -2.49 7.10
N ASP A 165 -21.59 -2.11 8.35
CA ASP A 165 -22.30 -0.87 8.61
C ASP A 165 -21.51 0.34 8.10
N LEU A 166 -20.24 0.42 8.45
CA LEU A 166 -19.36 1.50 8.00
C LEU A 166 -19.18 1.53 6.48
N ALA A 167 -19.09 0.37 5.82
CA ALA A 167 -18.95 0.31 4.37
C ALA A 167 -20.16 0.97 3.66
N ARG A 168 -21.38 0.63 4.07
CA ARG A 168 -22.61 1.26 3.55
C ARG A 168 -22.62 2.76 3.80
N ARG A 169 -22.30 3.17 5.00
CA ARG A 169 -22.27 4.58 5.38
C ARG A 169 -21.17 5.38 4.68
N PHE A 170 -20.03 4.76 4.35
CA PHE A 170 -18.98 5.38 3.55
C PHE A 170 -19.40 5.53 2.09
N GLU A 171 -20.08 4.53 1.52
CA GLU A 171 -20.70 4.62 0.20
C GLU A 171 -21.74 5.76 0.16
N ASP A 172 -22.67 5.81 1.11
CA ASP A 172 -23.68 6.87 1.24
C ASP A 172 -23.05 8.26 1.43
N ALA A 173 -21.88 8.33 2.05
CA ALA A 173 -21.11 9.57 2.23
C ALA A 173 -20.33 9.99 0.97
N GLY A 174 -20.32 9.15 -0.08
CA GLY A 174 -19.74 9.43 -1.37
C GLY A 174 -18.31 8.89 -1.58
N ALA A 175 -17.92 7.83 -0.90
CA ALA A 175 -16.73 7.07 -1.24
C ALA A 175 -16.90 6.37 -2.59
N ASP A 176 -15.85 6.36 -3.43
CA ASP A 176 -15.82 5.71 -4.74
C ASP A 176 -15.20 4.31 -4.72
N LEU A 177 -14.42 3.98 -3.67
CA LEU A 177 -13.76 2.69 -3.49
C LEU A 177 -13.43 2.45 -2.02
N LEU A 178 -13.57 1.20 -1.59
CA LEU A 178 -13.15 0.76 -0.26
C LEU A 178 -11.97 -0.21 -0.34
N THR A 179 -10.99 -0.08 0.54
CA THR A 179 -9.95 -1.09 0.76
C THR A 179 -10.11 -1.66 2.16
N PHE A 180 -10.48 -2.93 2.26
CA PHE A 180 -10.79 -3.55 3.55
C PHE A 180 -9.70 -4.55 3.98
N HIS A 181 -9.16 -4.33 5.18
CA HIS A 181 -8.21 -5.22 5.83
C HIS A 181 -8.87 -5.93 7.01
N PRO A 182 -9.28 -7.21 6.88
CA PRO A 182 -10.09 -7.93 7.86
C PRO A 182 -9.24 -8.43 9.06
N ARG A 183 -8.66 -7.48 9.77
CA ARG A 183 -7.98 -7.68 11.05
C ARG A 183 -8.51 -6.69 12.07
N ILE A 184 -8.68 -7.11 13.31
CA ILE A 184 -8.95 -6.19 14.41
C ILE A 184 -7.72 -5.34 14.73
N ALA A 185 -7.91 -4.16 15.29
CA ALA A 185 -6.81 -3.22 15.56
C ALA A 185 -5.73 -3.80 16.51
N PRO A 186 -6.07 -4.57 17.57
CA PRO A 186 -5.09 -5.21 18.45
C PRO A 186 -4.25 -6.32 17.81
N ASP A 187 -4.74 -6.96 16.75
CA ASP A 187 -4.13 -8.19 16.22
C ASP A 187 -2.81 -7.97 15.48
N ARG A 188 -2.24 -6.83 15.52
CA ARG A 188 -0.99 -6.54 14.79
C ARG A 188 -0.83 -7.45 13.55
N ARG A 189 0.31 -8.16 13.40
CA ARG A 189 0.58 -9.07 12.26
C ARG A 189 0.54 -10.56 12.63
N SER A 190 0.40 -10.88 13.92
CA SER A 190 0.52 -12.24 14.45
C SER A 190 -0.65 -13.16 14.08
N ARG A 191 -1.83 -12.62 13.88
CA ARG A 191 -3.01 -13.40 13.48
C ARG A 191 -3.33 -13.22 12.01
N PRO A 192 -3.80 -14.27 11.30
CA PRO A 192 -4.19 -14.15 9.88
C PRO A 192 -5.42 -13.24 9.72
N PRO A 193 -5.54 -12.52 8.60
CA PRO A 193 -6.74 -11.78 8.25
C PRO A 193 -7.89 -12.75 7.97
N LYS A 194 -9.12 -12.40 8.31
CA LYS A 194 -10.32 -13.22 8.08
C LYS A 194 -10.96 -12.84 6.76
N TRP A 195 -10.56 -13.45 5.68
CA TRP A 195 -11.05 -13.13 4.33
C TRP A 195 -12.56 -13.23 4.18
N ALA A 196 -13.22 -14.14 4.92
CA ALA A 196 -14.69 -14.20 4.92
C ALA A 196 -15.38 -12.87 5.26
N HIS A 197 -14.73 -12.01 6.07
CA HIS A 197 -15.26 -10.67 6.35
C HIS A 197 -15.16 -9.73 5.13
N ILE A 198 -14.22 -9.98 4.19
CA ILE A 198 -14.14 -9.21 2.93
C ILE A 198 -15.40 -9.47 2.10
N ARG A 199 -15.84 -10.74 2.02
CA ARG A 199 -17.09 -11.09 1.33
C ARG A 199 -18.27 -10.31 1.90
N ALA A 200 -18.43 -10.31 3.23
CA ALA A 200 -19.54 -9.61 3.88
C ALA A 200 -19.55 -8.10 3.56
N VAL A 201 -18.37 -7.48 3.49
CA VAL A 201 -18.25 -6.07 3.10
C VAL A 201 -18.52 -5.87 1.61
N ALA A 202 -17.98 -6.74 0.74
CA ALA A 202 -18.18 -6.64 -0.70
C ALA A 202 -19.66 -6.83 -1.11
N ASP A 203 -20.36 -7.76 -0.46
CA ASP A 203 -21.79 -8.01 -0.71
C ASP A 203 -22.70 -6.89 -0.17
N ALA A 204 -22.18 -6.01 0.68
CA ALA A 204 -22.97 -4.96 1.35
C ALA A 204 -23.04 -3.64 0.59
N VAL A 205 -22.19 -3.40 -0.39
CA VAL A 205 -22.04 -2.14 -1.13
C VAL A 205 -21.98 -2.35 -2.63
N SER A 206 -22.30 -1.32 -3.41
CA SER A 206 -22.23 -1.34 -4.88
C SER A 206 -20.89 -0.85 -5.44
N ILE A 207 -20.18 -0.01 -4.67
CA ILE A 207 -18.85 0.48 -5.04
C ILE A 207 -17.79 -0.62 -4.91
N PRO A 208 -16.69 -0.56 -5.68
CA PRO A 208 -15.65 -1.57 -5.63
C PRO A 208 -15.02 -1.71 -4.23
N VAL A 209 -14.85 -2.97 -3.79
CA VAL A 209 -14.11 -3.30 -2.56
C VAL A 209 -12.83 -4.04 -2.95
N LEU A 210 -11.67 -3.52 -2.55
CA LEU A 210 -10.40 -4.21 -2.66
C LEU A 210 -10.10 -5.00 -1.39
N GLY A 211 -9.80 -6.29 -1.56
CA GLY A 211 -9.31 -7.13 -0.47
C GLY A 211 -7.86 -6.78 -0.11
N ASN A 212 -7.53 -6.83 1.19
CA ASN A 212 -6.18 -6.56 1.68
C ASN A 212 -5.80 -7.49 2.83
N GLY A 213 -4.56 -7.95 2.84
CA GLY A 213 -3.97 -8.73 3.92
C GLY A 213 -3.58 -10.16 3.54
N ASN A 214 -2.30 -10.51 3.77
CA ASN A 214 -1.69 -11.82 3.52
C ASN A 214 -1.83 -12.35 2.07
N ALA A 215 -1.87 -11.48 1.08
CA ALA A 215 -1.65 -11.86 -0.31
C ALA A 215 -0.12 -11.88 -0.56
N PHE A 216 0.48 -13.07 -0.48
CA PHE A 216 1.92 -13.29 -0.60
C PHE A 216 2.32 -13.99 -1.91
N SER A 217 1.35 -14.36 -2.72
CA SER A 217 1.55 -14.95 -4.04
C SER A 217 0.42 -14.58 -4.99
N GLY A 218 0.57 -14.92 -6.27
CA GLY A 218 -0.50 -14.79 -7.25
C GLY A 218 -1.70 -15.70 -6.91
N GLU A 219 -1.42 -16.90 -6.41
CA GLU A 219 -2.44 -17.84 -5.94
C GLU A 219 -3.23 -17.26 -4.76
N ASP A 220 -2.58 -16.58 -3.81
CA ASP A 220 -3.28 -15.91 -2.71
C ASP A 220 -4.19 -14.79 -3.22
N CYS A 221 -3.72 -13.98 -4.18
CA CYS A 221 -4.55 -12.94 -4.79
C CYS A 221 -5.79 -13.53 -5.48
N ALA A 222 -5.59 -14.57 -6.25
CA ALA A 222 -6.66 -15.26 -6.96
C ALA A 222 -7.65 -15.93 -6.02
N ARG A 223 -7.14 -16.62 -4.99
CA ARG A 223 -7.96 -17.22 -3.95
C ARG A 223 -8.77 -16.19 -3.19
N MET A 224 -8.16 -15.04 -2.83
CA MET A 224 -8.87 -13.94 -2.18
C MET A 224 -10.07 -13.49 -3.01
N VAL A 225 -9.89 -13.26 -4.31
CA VAL A 225 -11.00 -12.87 -5.21
C VAL A 225 -12.06 -13.95 -5.29
N ALA A 226 -11.65 -15.21 -5.51
CA ALA A 226 -12.58 -16.34 -5.64
C ALA A 226 -13.39 -16.58 -4.36
N GLU A 227 -12.76 -16.48 -3.18
CA GLU A 227 -13.41 -16.72 -1.90
C GLU A 227 -14.30 -15.54 -1.46
N THR A 228 -13.98 -14.30 -1.87
CA THR A 228 -14.60 -13.11 -1.29
C THR A 228 -15.44 -12.29 -2.25
N GLY A 229 -15.31 -12.49 -3.55
CA GLY A 229 -15.99 -11.67 -4.56
C GLY A 229 -15.50 -10.22 -4.63
N CYS A 230 -14.36 -9.89 -3.98
CA CYS A 230 -13.84 -8.52 -4.02
C CYS A 230 -13.43 -8.11 -5.44
N ALA A 231 -13.55 -6.82 -5.74
CA ALA A 231 -13.31 -6.27 -7.07
C ALA A 231 -11.83 -6.26 -7.50
N GLY A 232 -10.90 -6.49 -6.57
CA GLY A 232 -9.46 -6.52 -6.80
C GLY A 232 -8.68 -6.66 -5.50
N VAL A 233 -7.35 -6.57 -5.56
CA VAL A 233 -6.47 -6.80 -4.41
C VAL A 233 -5.51 -5.65 -4.19
N SER A 234 -5.45 -5.17 -2.95
CA SER A 234 -4.46 -4.18 -2.49
C SER A 234 -3.27 -4.92 -1.87
N ILE A 235 -2.12 -4.92 -2.57
CA ILE A 235 -0.93 -5.68 -2.21
C ILE A 235 0.06 -4.79 -1.48
N GLY A 236 0.46 -5.19 -0.27
CA GLY A 236 1.45 -4.45 0.54
C GLY A 236 2.82 -5.12 0.53
N ARG A 237 3.09 -5.93 1.55
CA ARG A 237 4.42 -6.53 1.82
C ARG A 237 5.01 -7.32 0.66
N MET A 238 4.17 -8.05 -0.06
CA MET A 238 4.60 -8.78 -1.24
C MET A 238 5.13 -7.86 -2.33
N ALA A 239 4.45 -6.72 -2.57
CA ALA A 239 4.92 -5.73 -3.53
C ALA A 239 6.26 -5.11 -3.13
N ILE A 240 6.54 -4.98 -1.82
CA ILE A 240 7.86 -4.53 -1.35
C ILE A 240 8.93 -5.61 -1.61
N ALA A 241 8.61 -6.87 -1.36
CA ALA A 241 9.54 -7.99 -1.55
C ALA A 241 9.80 -8.31 -3.03
N ARG A 242 8.76 -8.19 -3.87
CA ARG A 242 8.78 -8.45 -5.32
C ARG A 242 8.06 -7.34 -6.08
N PRO A 243 8.71 -6.20 -6.38
CA PRO A 243 8.06 -5.04 -7.03
C PRO A 243 7.43 -5.35 -8.39
N TRP A 244 7.85 -6.43 -9.03
CA TRP A 244 7.31 -6.90 -10.32
C TRP A 244 6.04 -7.75 -10.21
N ILE A 245 5.50 -7.99 -9.00
CA ILE A 245 4.33 -8.86 -8.79
C ILE A 245 3.11 -8.44 -9.63
N PHE A 246 2.92 -7.13 -9.80
CA PHE A 246 1.82 -6.60 -10.61
C PHE A 246 2.00 -6.96 -12.09
N ALA A 247 3.21 -6.78 -12.63
CA ALA A 247 3.54 -7.15 -14.00
C ALA A 247 3.42 -8.68 -14.22
N GLN A 248 3.82 -9.49 -13.25
CA GLN A 248 3.63 -10.95 -13.32
C GLN A 248 2.16 -11.32 -13.47
N LEU A 249 1.30 -10.73 -12.63
CA LEU A 249 -0.13 -11.09 -12.59
C LEU A 249 -0.95 -10.51 -13.74
N VAL A 250 -0.54 -9.38 -14.30
CA VAL A 250 -1.31 -8.65 -15.33
C VAL A 250 -0.75 -8.89 -16.73
N HIS A 251 0.58 -8.97 -16.87
CA HIS A 251 1.25 -9.04 -18.17
C HIS A 251 2.02 -10.36 -18.40
N GLY A 252 2.00 -11.30 -17.44
CA GLY A 252 2.77 -12.54 -17.54
C GLY A 252 4.28 -12.31 -17.49
N PHE A 253 4.75 -11.22 -16.82
CA PHE A 253 6.17 -10.96 -16.66
C PHE A 253 6.87 -12.12 -15.95
N GLU A 254 7.92 -12.65 -16.53
CA GLU A 254 8.75 -13.70 -15.94
C GLU A 254 10.07 -13.09 -15.45
N PRO A 255 10.36 -13.14 -14.13
CA PRO A 255 11.60 -12.64 -13.59
C PRO A 255 12.78 -13.53 -14.01
N ASP A 256 13.87 -12.93 -14.48
CA ASP A 256 15.12 -13.61 -14.75
C ASP A 256 15.90 -13.94 -13.47
N GLU A 257 17.04 -14.63 -13.61
CA GLU A 257 17.88 -15.05 -12.49
C GLU A 257 18.50 -13.87 -11.72
N ASP A 258 18.69 -12.73 -12.38
CA ASP A 258 19.32 -11.53 -11.82
C ASP A 258 18.29 -10.49 -11.34
N ILE A 259 17.00 -10.81 -11.38
CA ILE A 259 15.92 -9.86 -11.03
C ILE A 259 16.10 -9.23 -9.65
N PHE A 260 16.49 -10.01 -8.64
CA PHE A 260 16.70 -9.51 -7.27
C PHE A 260 17.92 -8.59 -7.18
N LEU A 261 19.03 -8.96 -7.84
CA LEU A 261 20.23 -8.12 -7.95
C LEU A 261 19.89 -6.79 -8.61
N ASN A 262 19.32 -6.85 -9.81
CA ASN A 262 19.00 -5.68 -10.61
C ASN A 262 17.97 -4.77 -9.91
N THR A 263 16.98 -5.36 -9.24
CA THR A 263 15.97 -4.59 -8.49
C THR A 263 16.58 -3.92 -7.26
N ALA A 264 17.43 -4.61 -6.51
CA ALA A 264 18.12 -4.04 -5.35
C ALA A 264 19.01 -2.85 -5.74
N LEU A 265 19.75 -2.94 -6.84
CA LEU A 265 20.56 -1.85 -7.38
C LEU A 265 19.68 -0.66 -7.79
N LYS A 266 18.60 -0.89 -8.53
CA LYS A 266 17.63 0.16 -8.89
C LYS A 266 17.03 0.84 -7.66
N ILE A 267 16.73 0.10 -6.59
CA ILE A 267 16.21 0.67 -5.34
C ILE A 267 17.26 1.53 -4.65
N ILE A 268 18.53 1.10 -4.60
CA ILE A 268 19.63 1.93 -4.09
C ILE A 268 19.69 3.23 -4.88
N ASP A 269 19.78 3.16 -6.20
CA ASP A 269 19.89 4.33 -7.06
C ASP A 269 18.71 5.30 -6.88
N ALA A 270 17.47 4.78 -6.88
CA ALA A 270 16.29 5.59 -6.69
C ALA A 270 16.25 6.25 -5.29
N ILE A 271 16.65 5.53 -4.23
CA ILE A 271 16.70 6.09 -2.88
C ILE A 271 17.69 7.24 -2.82
N TRP A 272 18.90 7.08 -3.35
CA TRP A 272 19.93 8.14 -3.35
C TRP A 272 19.59 9.31 -4.28
N LYS A 273 18.83 9.07 -5.34
CA LYS A 273 18.28 10.14 -6.21
C LYS A 273 17.30 11.05 -5.47
N HIS A 274 16.49 10.47 -4.58
CA HIS A 274 15.37 11.18 -3.96
C HIS A 274 15.62 11.67 -2.53
N PHE A 275 16.60 11.13 -1.81
CA PHE A 275 16.75 11.39 -0.39
C PHE A 275 18.19 11.70 0.01
N GLU A 276 18.35 12.53 1.04
CA GLU A 276 19.61 12.79 1.72
C GLU A 276 20.27 11.49 2.20
N PRO A 277 21.62 11.38 2.20
CA PRO A 277 22.34 10.14 2.52
C PRO A 277 21.91 9.49 3.85
N THR A 278 21.78 10.27 4.93
CA THR A 278 21.37 9.75 6.24
C THR A 278 19.98 9.10 6.20
N ARG A 279 19.06 9.67 5.42
CA ARG A 279 17.72 9.13 5.23
C ARG A 279 17.74 7.94 4.27
N ALA A 280 18.51 8.03 3.20
CA ALA A 280 18.69 6.98 2.20
C ALA A 280 19.13 5.67 2.86
N ILE A 281 20.14 5.73 3.73
CA ILE A 281 20.62 4.58 4.51
C ILE A 281 19.50 3.93 5.34
N LYS A 282 18.70 4.74 6.04
CA LYS A 282 17.58 4.25 6.86
C LYS A 282 16.51 3.57 6.00
N MET A 283 16.18 4.15 4.85
CA MET A 283 15.18 3.60 3.92
C MET A 283 15.66 2.28 3.31
N TYR A 284 16.91 2.23 2.86
CA TYR A 284 17.50 1.01 2.35
C TYR A 284 17.51 -0.10 3.41
N LYS A 285 18.01 0.18 4.62
CA LYS A 285 18.02 -0.80 5.72
C LYS A 285 16.62 -1.28 6.08
N LYS A 286 15.60 -0.45 5.93
CA LYS A 286 14.19 -0.85 6.16
C LYS A 286 13.63 -1.75 5.05
N TYR A 287 14.13 -1.64 3.84
CA TYR A 287 13.78 -2.50 2.71
C TYR A 287 14.39 -3.91 2.83
N LEU A 288 15.59 -4.04 3.40
CA LEU A 288 16.37 -5.28 3.41
C LEU A 288 15.64 -6.50 3.97
N PRO A 289 14.84 -6.45 5.05
CA PRO A 289 14.07 -7.60 5.50
C PRO A 289 13.15 -8.19 4.42
N TYR A 290 12.57 -7.31 3.59
CA TYR A 290 11.69 -7.72 2.50
C TYR A 290 12.46 -8.34 1.34
N LEU A 291 13.61 -7.78 1.00
CA LEU A 291 14.52 -8.38 0.02
C LEU A 291 15.00 -9.76 0.50
N ALA A 292 15.51 -9.84 1.72
CA ALA A 292 16.03 -11.08 2.31
C ALA A 292 14.97 -12.17 2.45
N ALA A 293 13.70 -11.81 2.66
CA ALA A 293 12.60 -12.76 2.77
C ALA A 293 12.41 -13.65 1.54
N ASN A 294 12.93 -13.23 0.39
CA ASN A 294 12.84 -14.01 -0.85
C ASN A 294 13.80 -15.19 -0.92
N PHE A 295 14.76 -15.31 -0.01
CA PHE A 295 15.79 -16.34 -0.06
C PHE A 295 15.61 -17.38 1.04
N VAL A 296 15.99 -18.64 0.74
CA VAL A 296 15.85 -19.79 1.67
C VAL A 296 16.55 -19.49 3.00
N PHE A 297 17.76 -18.92 2.97
CA PHE A 297 18.52 -18.52 4.16
C PHE A 297 18.62 -16.98 4.29
N GLY A 298 17.55 -16.27 3.97
CA GLY A 298 17.55 -14.80 3.94
C GLY A 298 18.02 -14.13 5.24
N HIS A 299 17.79 -14.76 6.40
CA HIS A 299 18.26 -14.27 7.69
C HIS A 299 19.79 -14.17 7.77
N SER A 300 20.54 -15.02 7.08
CA SER A 300 22.01 -14.97 7.01
C SER A 300 22.51 -13.91 6.02
N LEU A 301 21.73 -13.62 4.98
CA LEU A 301 22.08 -12.60 3.98
C LEU A 301 21.85 -11.17 4.48
N TRP A 302 20.84 -10.97 5.30
CA TRP A 302 20.47 -9.63 5.79
C TRP A 302 21.61 -8.86 6.47
N PRO A 303 22.36 -9.41 7.45
CA PRO A 303 23.47 -8.69 8.08
C PRO A 303 24.56 -8.28 7.09
N GLU A 304 24.83 -9.09 6.06
CA GLU A 304 25.80 -8.77 5.03
C GLU A 304 25.34 -7.63 4.13
N LEU A 305 24.07 -7.65 3.69
CA LEU A 305 23.46 -6.60 2.89
C LEU A 305 23.32 -5.28 3.65
N ALA A 306 23.20 -5.33 4.98
CA ALA A 306 23.01 -4.16 5.84
C ALA A 306 24.34 -3.44 6.21
N ARG A 307 25.49 -4.00 5.86
CA ARG A 307 26.79 -3.37 6.13
C ARG A 307 26.97 -2.12 5.29
N GLY A 308 27.80 -1.21 5.78
CA GLY A 308 28.14 0.02 5.09
C GLY A 308 27.22 1.20 5.42
N LEU A 309 27.73 2.37 5.12
CA LEU A 309 27.10 3.66 5.39
C LEU A 309 27.07 4.58 4.17
N THR A 310 27.56 4.11 3.03
CA THR A 310 27.60 4.85 1.77
C THR A 310 26.79 4.10 0.69
N ARG A 311 26.48 4.79 -0.40
CA ARG A 311 25.86 4.18 -1.59
C ARG A 311 26.77 3.09 -2.16
N GLU A 312 28.05 3.38 -2.25
CA GLU A 312 29.10 2.52 -2.80
C GLU A 312 29.17 1.21 -2.00
N ASP A 313 29.29 1.30 -0.66
CA ASP A 313 29.31 0.12 0.23
C ASP A 313 28.09 -0.78 0.00
N MET A 314 26.89 -0.18 -0.08
CA MET A 314 25.64 -0.93 -0.25
C MET A 314 25.56 -1.59 -1.62
N THR A 315 25.99 -0.88 -2.66
CA THR A 315 26.08 -1.41 -4.02
C THR A 315 27.03 -2.60 -4.08
N GLU A 316 28.24 -2.48 -3.53
CA GLU A 316 29.23 -3.56 -3.47
C GLU A 316 28.71 -4.78 -2.70
N ASN A 317 28.05 -4.55 -1.56
CA ASN A 317 27.46 -5.63 -0.76
C ASN A 317 26.35 -6.37 -1.53
N VAL A 318 25.48 -5.63 -2.22
CA VAL A 318 24.44 -6.23 -3.08
C VAL A 318 25.07 -7.06 -4.19
N MET A 319 26.04 -6.53 -4.90
CA MET A 319 26.75 -7.26 -5.97
C MET A 319 27.45 -8.50 -5.44
N ARG A 320 28.15 -8.41 -4.32
CA ARG A 320 28.87 -9.52 -3.68
C ARG A 320 27.95 -10.62 -3.17
N VAL A 321 26.81 -10.26 -2.58
CA VAL A 321 25.89 -11.22 -1.95
C VAL A 321 24.92 -11.79 -2.97
N LEU A 322 24.24 -10.96 -3.75
CA LEU A 322 23.22 -11.42 -4.71
C LEU A 322 23.82 -11.89 -6.03
N GLY A 323 25.02 -11.42 -6.41
CA GLY A 323 25.76 -11.94 -7.57
C GLY A 323 26.16 -13.41 -7.46
N LYS A 324 26.13 -13.98 -6.23
CA LYS A 324 26.29 -15.44 -6.00
C LYS A 324 25.00 -16.24 -6.28
N ARG A 325 23.90 -15.57 -6.65
CA ARG A 325 22.59 -16.17 -6.94
C ARG A 325 22.11 -17.09 -5.83
N PRO A 326 21.91 -16.58 -4.59
CA PRO A 326 21.43 -17.40 -3.47
C PRO A 326 20.06 -18.04 -3.79
N SER A 327 19.81 -19.24 -3.27
CA SER A 327 18.58 -20.00 -3.52
C SER A 327 17.33 -19.21 -3.14
N VAL A 328 16.47 -19.00 -4.11
CA VAL A 328 15.20 -18.27 -3.95
C VAL A 328 14.14 -19.18 -3.34
N ALA A 329 13.41 -18.69 -2.35
CA ALA A 329 12.25 -19.36 -1.78
C ALA A 329 11.04 -19.25 -2.71
N SER A 330 10.23 -20.29 -2.82
CA SER A 330 9.00 -20.30 -3.60
C SER A 330 8.04 -19.18 -3.16
N THR A 331 7.93 -18.97 -1.86
CA THR A 331 7.15 -17.88 -1.26
C THR A 331 8.04 -17.12 -0.27
N PRO A 332 8.00 -15.77 -0.26
CA PRO A 332 8.76 -14.98 0.71
C PRO A 332 8.42 -15.36 2.16
N ASN A 333 9.42 -15.42 3.02
CA ASN A 333 9.23 -15.74 4.42
C ASN A 333 8.51 -14.61 5.15
N ALA A 334 7.24 -14.81 5.50
CA ALA A 334 6.41 -13.83 6.18
C ALA A 334 6.92 -13.41 7.59
N PHE A 335 7.73 -14.24 8.25
CA PHE A 335 8.28 -13.91 9.57
C PHE A 335 9.23 -12.71 9.53
N LEU A 336 9.97 -12.52 8.44
CA LEU A 336 10.84 -11.35 8.27
C LEU A 336 10.06 -10.03 8.11
N PHE A 337 8.74 -10.09 7.91
CA PHE A 337 7.87 -8.92 7.82
C PHE A 337 7.22 -8.53 9.16
N THR A 338 7.41 -9.32 10.20
CA THR A 338 6.71 -9.15 11.49
C THR A 338 7.56 -8.51 12.58
N SER A 339 8.87 -8.35 12.34
CA SER A 339 9.82 -7.73 13.28
C SER A 339 9.73 -6.21 13.35
#